data_069be50137b4c50c2087f738f0a87314
#
_entry.id   069be50137b4c50c2087f738f0a87314
#
_cell.length_a   1.000
_cell.length_b   1.000
_cell.length_c   1.000
_cell.angle_alpha   90.00
_cell.angle_beta   90.00
_cell.angle_gamma   90.00
#
_symmetry.space_group_name_H-M   'P 1'
#
loop_
_entity.id
_entity.type
_entity.pdbx_description
1 polymer ?
#
loop_
_entity_poly.entity_id
_entity_poly.type
_entity_poly.pdbx_seq_one_letter_code
_entity_poly.pdbx_strand_id
1 'polypeptide(L)'
;LGCNDVDEAVRLFKRDGFVVIGDVLNSEQIDFLASGCDDVINEVAALDPDNRGNRGSHRYSFGGSSLTRSQLHRPAWQMLLDVPVVSKILTPIFGSTDYILRAASGDFCLPGAVDYQPLHSDVNDWFEGGKTPFSSFFDWRGQVSLRDLPAPYICANFLPQDVTRLNGATRQIPGTQNSRAKIPNLKEE
;
A
#
# COMPACT_ATOMS: atom_id res chain seq x y z
N LEU A 1 -8.00 -14.61 5.52
CA LEU A 1 -7.21 -15.80 5.87
C LEU A 1 -6.55 -15.61 7.23
N GLY A 2 -6.34 -16.71 7.96
CA GLY A 2 -5.52 -16.71 9.15
C GLY A 2 -4.04 -16.63 8.83
N CYS A 3 -3.24 -16.18 9.79
CA CYS A 3 -1.78 -15.98 9.64
C CYS A 3 -0.98 -17.28 9.39
N ASN A 4 -1.60 -18.45 9.55
CA ASN A 4 -0.97 -19.75 9.31
C ASN A 4 -1.20 -20.30 7.89
N ASP A 5 -2.04 -19.67 7.08
CA ASP A 5 -2.43 -20.15 5.75
C ASP A 5 -1.54 -19.57 4.65
N VAL A 6 -0.21 -19.70 4.80
CA VAL A 6 0.78 -19.05 3.93
C VAL A 6 0.63 -19.47 2.46
N ASP A 7 0.49 -20.77 2.18
CA ASP A 7 0.39 -21.26 0.80
C ASP A 7 -0.89 -20.76 0.12
N GLU A 8 -2.00 -20.75 0.86
CA GLU A 8 -3.26 -20.22 0.36
C GLU A 8 -3.18 -18.70 0.16
N ALA A 9 -2.52 -17.97 1.06
CA ALA A 9 -2.28 -16.54 0.91
C ALA A 9 -1.50 -16.21 -0.37
N VAL A 10 -0.43 -16.97 -0.64
CA VAL A 10 0.36 -16.82 -1.86
C VAL A 10 -0.47 -17.15 -3.11
N ARG A 11 -1.27 -18.22 -3.05
CA ARG A 11 -2.16 -18.61 -4.15
C ARG A 11 -3.18 -17.52 -4.47
N LEU A 12 -3.83 -16.98 -3.45
CA LEU A 12 -4.82 -15.90 -3.60
C LEU A 12 -4.17 -14.62 -4.12
N PHE A 13 -3.02 -14.24 -3.56
CA PHE A 13 -2.30 -13.07 -4.03
C PHE A 13 -1.94 -13.18 -5.52
N LYS A 14 -1.43 -14.32 -5.96
CA LYS A 14 -1.11 -14.56 -7.38
C LYS A 14 -2.35 -14.54 -8.28
N ARG A 15 -3.50 -14.98 -7.78
CA ARG A 15 -4.77 -14.95 -8.52
C ARG A 15 -5.37 -13.55 -8.59
N ASP A 16 -5.45 -12.87 -7.45
CA ASP A 16 -6.27 -11.66 -7.29
C ASP A 16 -5.45 -10.36 -7.30
N GLY A 17 -4.12 -10.45 -7.09
CA GLY A 17 -3.23 -9.28 -6.96
C GLY A 17 -3.18 -8.69 -5.56
N PHE A 18 -3.99 -9.20 -4.65
CA PHE A 18 -3.98 -8.85 -3.23
C PHE A 18 -4.48 -10.01 -2.37
N VAL A 19 -4.20 -9.93 -1.08
CA VAL A 19 -4.75 -10.85 -0.06
C VAL A 19 -4.86 -10.11 1.26
N VAL A 20 -5.87 -10.45 2.05
CA VAL A 20 -6.05 -9.92 3.42
C VAL A 20 -5.76 -11.04 4.40
N ILE A 21 -4.86 -10.78 5.34
CA ILE A 21 -4.44 -11.72 6.38
C ILE A 21 -4.87 -11.15 7.73
N GLY A 22 -5.65 -11.93 8.47
CA GLY A 22 -6.05 -11.59 9.84
C GLY A 22 -5.01 -12.02 10.86
N ASP A 23 -5.11 -11.45 12.05
CA ASP A 23 -4.36 -11.83 13.26
C ASP A 23 -2.83 -11.79 13.10
N VAL A 24 -2.34 -10.84 12.28
CA VAL A 24 -0.90 -10.65 12.00
C VAL A 24 -0.18 -9.98 13.18
N LEU A 25 -0.86 -9.04 13.83
CA LEU A 25 -0.41 -8.33 15.03
C LEU A 25 -1.30 -8.68 16.21
N ASN A 26 -0.74 -8.75 17.40
CA ASN A 26 -1.53 -8.85 18.63
C ASN A 26 -2.06 -7.47 19.07
N SER A 27 -2.93 -7.43 20.09
CA SER A 27 -3.56 -6.19 20.56
C SER A 27 -2.55 -5.14 21.00
N GLU A 28 -1.50 -5.51 21.73
CA GLU A 28 -0.48 -4.58 22.19
C GLU A 28 0.29 -3.95 21.01
N GLN A 29 0.56 -4.74 19.97
CA GLN A 29 1.19 -4.27 18.74
C GLN A 29 0.27 -3.33 17.95
N ILE A 30 -1.02 -3.63 17.92
CA ILE A 30 -2.04 -2.77 17.27
C ILE A 30 -2.13 -1.45 18.01
N ASP A 31 -2.24 -1.46 19.33
CA ASP A 31 -2.31 -0.24 20.15
C ASP A 31 -1.04 0.61 20.01
N PHE A 32 0.12 -0.04 19.97
CA PHE A 32 1.39 0.66 19.76
C PHE A 32 1.48 1.29 18.37
N LEU A 33 1.04 0.59 17.34
CA LEU A 33 0.96 1.13 15.97
C LEU A 33 -0.04 2.27 15.88
N ALA A 34 -1.23 2.13 16.48
CA ALA A 34 -2.26 3.16 16.51
C ALA A 34 -1.74 4.45 17.17
N SER A 35 -1.10 4.32 18.33
CA SER A 35 -0.47 5.48 19.01
C SER A 35 0.59 6.17 18.14
N GLY A 36 1.42 5.38 17.44
CA GLY A 36 2.41 5.95 16.51
C GLY A 36 1.75 6.65 15.31
N CYS A 37 0.62 6.14 14.83
CA CYS A 37 -0.18 6.79 13.79
C CYS A 37 -0.78 8.11 14.28
N ASP A 38 -1.34 8.14 15.49
CA ASP A 38 -1.92 9.35 16.10
C ASP A 38 -0.87 10.46 16.24
N ASP A 39 0.35 10.13 16.63
CA ASP A 39 1.45 11.10 16.70
C ASP A 39 1.70 11.75 15.33
N VAL A 40 1.79 10.94 14.27
CA VAL A 40 2.00 11.45 12.90
C VAL A 40 0.79 12.25 12.40
N ILE A 41 -0.42 11.77 12.67
CA ILE A 41 -1.65 12.47 12.29
C ILE A 41 -1.67 13.86 12.94
N ASN A 42 -1.38 13.96 14.23
CA ASN A 42 -1.33 15.23 14.94
C ASN A 42 -0.26 16.18 14.39
N GLU A 43 0.95 15.65 14.08
CA GLU A 43 2.01 16.45 13.46
C GLU A 43 1.61 16.99 12.09
N VAL A 44 1.02 16.13 11.24
CA VAL A 44 0.61 16.52 9.89
C VAL A 44 -0.58 17.48 9.92
N ALA A 45 -1.57 17.23 10.77
CA ALA A 45 -2.73 18.11 10.93
C ALA A 45 -2.33 19.51 11.45
N ALA A 46 -1.33 19.60 12.33
CA ALA A 46 -0.80 20.88 12.81
C ALA A 46 -0.15 21.73 11.70
N LEU A 47 0.33 21.09 10.62
CA LEU A 47 0.92 21.78 9.46
C LEU A 47 -0.14 22.29 8.47
N ASP A 48 -1.37 21.81 8.57
CA ASP A 48 -2.46 22.16 7.65
C ASP A 48 -3.78 22.43 8.42
N PRO A 49 -3.87 23.56 9.11
CA PRO A 49 -5.05 23.89 9.92
C PRO A 49 -6.35 24.04 9.12
N ASP A 50 -6.24 24.25 7.82
CA ASP A 50 -7.39 24.37 6.91
C ASP A 50 -7.85 23.01 6.35
N ASN A 51 -7.19 21.92 6.70
CA ASN A 51 -7.48 20.55 6.21
C ASN A 51 -7.54 20.44 4.67
N ARG A 52 -6.65 21.15 3.97
CA ARG A 52 -6.57 21.10 2.50
C ARG A 52 -6.15 19.72 2.00
N GLY A 53 -5.34 19.03 2.80
CA GLY A 53 -4.79 17.72 2.46
C GLY A 53 -3.83 17.73 1.28
N ASN A 54 -3.01 16.70 1.18
CA ASN A 54 -2.12 16.51 0.04
C ASN A 54 -2.61 15.45 -0.96
N ARG A 55 -3.75 14.86 -0.67
CA ARG A 55 -4.45 13.86 -1.50
C ARG A 55 -5.92 14.21 -1.77
N GLY A 56 -6.31 15.45 -1.52
CA GLY A 56 -7.67 15.96 -1.52
C GLY A 56 -8.08 16.46 -0.15
N SER A 57 -9.15 17.24 -0.07
CA SER A 57 -9.63 17.82 1.18
C SER A 57 -9.79 16.77 2.28
N HIS A 58 -9.19 17.01 3.44
CA HIS A 58 -9.19 16.11 4.61
C HIS A 58 -8.50 14.75 4.38
N ARG A 59 -7.72 14.61 3.30
CA ARG A 59 -7.02 13.37 2.96
C ARG A 59 -5.52 13.60 2.89
N TYR A 60 -4.79 12.72 3.54
CA TYR A 60 -3.34 12.85 3.72
C TYR A 60 -2.62 11.55 3.44
N SER A 61 -1.43 11.70 2.86
CA SER A 61 -0.43 10.67 2.75
C SER A 61 0.85 11.19 3.37
N PHE A 62 1.54 10.35 4.12
CA PHE A 62 2.80 10.68 4.78
C PHE A 62 3.84 9.57 4.57
N GLY A 63 5.12 9.90 4.76
CA GLY A 63 6.23 8.97 4.57
C GLY A 63 6.86 9.06 3.18
N GLY A 64 7.32 7.93 2.64
CA GLY A 64 8.24 7.87 1.51
C GLY A 64 7.83 8.50 0.19
N SER A 65 6.55 8.80 -0.01
CA SER A 65 6.03 9.38 -1.26
C SER A 65 5.33 10.73 -1.11
N SER A 66 5.41 11.35 0.06
CA SER A 66 4.65 12.55 0.37
C SER A 66 5.43 13.61 1.16
N LEU A 67 4.74 14.48 1.87
CA LEU A 67 5.27 15.65 2.58
C LEU A 67 6.34 15.33 3.64
N THR A 68 6.35 14.13 4.17
CA THR A 68 7.27 13.73 5.20
C THR A 68 8.26 12.67 4.70
N ARG A 69 9.34 12.46 5.45
CA ARG A 69 10.29 11.38 5.17
C ARG A 69 9.71 10.03 5.59
N SER A 70 10.32 8.94 5.11
CA SER A 70 9.99 7.58 5.56
C SER A 70 9.92 7.51 7.09
N GLN A 71 8.92 6.79 7.61
CA GLN A 71 8.67 6.66 9.05
C GLN A 71 9.55 5.60 9.73
N LEU A 72 10.54 5.05 9.05
CA LEU A 72 11.45 4.02 9.59
C LEU A 72 12.24 4.45 10.83
N HIS A 73 12.33 5.72 11.12
CA HIS A 73 12.93 6.24 12.35
C HIS A 73 12.02 6.11 13.58
N ARG A 74 10.73 5.78 13.38
CA ARG A 74 9.75 5.65 14.47
C ARG A 74 9.62 4.19 14.90
N PRO A 75 9.64 3.91 16.21
CA PRO A 75 9.56 2.54 16.72
C PRO A 75 8.32 1.77 16.26
N ALA A 76 7.16 2.42 16.10
CA ALA A 76 5.93 1.80 15.63
C ALA A 76 6.08 1.20 14.22
N TRP A 77 6.80 1.88 13.31
CA TRP A 77 7.08 1.34 11.97
C TRP A 77 8.24 0.37 11.97
N GLN A 78 9.22 0.53 12.87
CA GLN A 78 10.31 -0.45 13.01
C GLN A 78 9.78 -1.82 13.44
N MET A 79 8.76 -1.87 14.29
CA MET A 79 8.10 -3.11 14.70
C MET A 79 7.54 -3.90 13.50
N LEU A 80 7.17 -3.22 12.42
CA LEU A 80 6.58 -3.85 11.23
C LEU A 80 7.60 -4.44 10.26
N LEU A 81 8.90 -4.18 10.46
CA LEU A 81 9.96 -4.60 9.52
C LEU A 81 10.17 -6.10 9.48
N ASP A 82 10.01 -6.76 10.60
CA ASP A 82 10.25 -8.19 10.73
C ASP A 82 9.04 -8.90 11.35
N VAL A 83 7.91 -8.79 10.68
CA VAL A 83 6.71 -9.55 11.02
C VAL A 83 6.80 -10.91 10.33
N PRO A 84 7.01 -12.02 11.07
CA PRO A 84 7.38 -13.31 10.47
C PRO A 84 6.38 -13.85 9.45
N VAL A 85 5.09 -13.63 9.67
CA VAL A 85 4.05 -14.09 8.72
C VAL A 85 4.12 -13.33 7.40
N VAL A 86 4.45 -12.04 7.44
CA VAL A 86 4.59 -11.22 6.23
C VAL A 86 5.79 -11.69 5.42
N SER A 87 6.94 -11.90 6.05
CA SER A 87 8.15 -12.41 5.38
C SER A 87 7.94 -13.79 4.77
N LYS A 88 7.20 -14.69 5.46
CA LYS A 88 6.83 -16.02 4.92
C LYS A 88 5.95 -15.94 3.68
N ILE A 89 5.12 -14.92 3.54
CA ILE A 89 4.25 -14.70 2.37
C ILE A 89 5.03 -14.01 1.25
N LEU A 90 5.83 -12.99 1.58
CA LEU A 90 6.58 -12.22 0.59
C LEU A 90 7.65 -13.06 -0.14
N THR A 91 8.37 -13.91 0.58
CA THR A 91 9.44 -14.73 0.03
C THR A 91 8.99 -15.58 -1.16
N PRO A 92 7.93 -16.40 -1.09
CA PRO A 92 7.47 -17.18 -2.25
C PRO A 92 6.78 -16.33 -3.33
N ILE A 93 6.30 -15.13 -3.02
CA ILE A 93 5.76 -14.21 -4.03
C ILE A 93 6.90 -13.61 -4.85
N PHE A 94 7.96 -13.12 -4.21
CA PHE A 94 9.15 -12.61 -4.88
C PHE A 94 10.04 -13.71 -5.48
N GLY A 95 9.92 -14.94 -4.98
CA GLY A 95 10.80 -16.06 -5.36
C GLY A 95 12.23 -15.93 -4.82
N SER A 96 12.48 -15.03 -3.88
CA SER A 96 13.78 -14.73 -3.26
C SER A 96 13.59 -14.12 -1.90
N THR A 97 14.62 -14.20 -1.06
CA THR A 97 14.76 -13.44 0.18
C THR A 97 15.45 -12.08 -0.02
N ASP A 98 15.98 -11.82 -1.22
CA ASP A 98 16.78 -10.64 -1.54
C ASP A 98 15.89 -9.45 -1.98
N TYR A 99 14.79 -9.22 -1.26
CA TYR A 99 13.97 -8.04 -1.45
C TYR A 99 14.34 -6.97 -0.40
N ILE A 100 14.09 -5.73 -0.75
CA ILE A 100 14.41 -4.58 0.10
C ILE A 100 13.15 -3.83 0.51
N LEU A 101 13.15 -3.27 1.70
CA LEU A 101 12.15 -2.30 2.09
C LEU A 101 12.46 -0.95 1.44
N ARG A 102 11.52 -0.45 0.66
CA ARG A 102 11.66 0.84 -0.01
C ARG A 102 11.37 2.02 0.91
N ALA A 103 10.27 1.97 1.63
CA ALA A 103 9.82 3.03 2.52
C ALA A 103 8.77 2.51 3.51
N ALA A 104 8.59 3.26 4.59
CA ALA A 104 7.46 3.14 5.50
C ALA A 104 6.66 4.44 5.48
N SER A 105 5.36 4.32 5.28
CA SER A 105 4.43 5.44 5.06
C SER A 105 3.05 5.10 5.63
N GLY A 106 2.10 5.95 5.39
CA GLY A 106 0.69 5.72 5.67
C GLY A 106 -0.20 6.76 5.03
N ASP A 107 -1.48 6.47 5.05
CA ASP A 107 -2.54 7.36 4.60
C ASP A 107 -3.61 7.47 5.68
N PHE A 108 -4.20 8.64 5.80
CA PHE A 108 -5.34 8.84 6.68
C PHE A 108 -6.34 9.84 6.12
N CYS A 109 -7.56 9.76 6.62
CA CYS A 109 -8.62 10.71 6.34
C CYS A 109 -9.12 11.30 7.65
N LEU A 110 -9.32 12.61 7.68
CA LEU A 110 -10.01 13.29 8.75
C LEU A 110 -11.52 13.35 8.47
N PRO A 111 -12.35 13.56 9.51
CA PRO A 111 -13.78 13.83 9.31
C PRO A 111 -13.99 14.98 8.32
N GLY A 112 -14.84 14.77 7.34
CA GLY A 112 -15.07 15.73 6.23
C GLY A 112 -14.43 15.33 4.90
N ALA A 113 -13.61 14.27 4.86
CA ALA A 113 -13.16 13.72 3.59
C ALA A 113 -14.35 13.10 2.83
N VAL A 114 -14.58 13.56 1.60
CA VAL A 114 -15.68 13.08 0.73
C VAL A 114 -15.18 12.57 -0.61
N ASP A 115 -13.95 12.94 -1.00
CA ASP A 115 -13.38 12.55 -2.27
C ASP A 115 -12.70 11.18 -2.20
N TYR A 116 -12.92 10.37 -3.20
CA TYR A 116 -12.22 9.09 -3.35
C TYR A 116 -10.91 9.27 -4.12
N GLN A 117 -9.92 8.49 -3.74
CA GLN A 117 -8.74 8.36 -4.58
C GLN A 117 -9.12 7.61 -5.87
N PRO A 118 -8.78 8.13 -7.05
CA PRO A 118 -8.98 7.39 -8.29
C PRO A 118 -8.27 6.03 -8.25
N LEU A 119 -8.89 5.03 -8.87
CA LEU A 119 -8.20 3.76 -9.09
C LEU A 119 -6.92 3.99 -9.88
N HIS A 120 -5.83 3.42 -9.44
CA HIS A 120 -4.52 3.57 -10.06
C HIS A 120 -3.65 2.34 -9.80
N SER A 121 -2.55 2.27 -10.49
CA SER A 121 -1.44 1.37 -10.20
C SER A 121 -0.29 2.19 -9.64
N ASP A 122 0.33 1.75 -8.55
CA ASP A 122 1.50 2.41 -7.94
C ASP A 122 2.75 2.29 -8.80
N VAL A 123 2.82 1.23 -9.60
CA VAL A 123 3.89 1.02 -10.58
C VAL A 123 3.28 1.04 -11.97
N ASN A 124 3.55 2.13 -12.69
CA ASN A 124 3.09 2.28 -14.06
C ASN A 124 4.02 1.56 -15.03
N ASP A 125 3.45 1.01 -16.08
CA ASP A 125 4.21 0.49 -17.20
C ASP A 125 4.87 1.64 -18.00
N TRP A 126 6.07 1.38 -18.55
CA TRP A 126 6.77 2.34 -19.39
C TRP A 126 5.90 2.87 -20.53
N PHE A 127 5.04 2.03 -21.09
CA PHE A 127 4.22 2.39 -22.25
C PHE A 127 2.98 3.23 -21.95
N GLU A 128 2.56 3.33 -20.69
CA GLU A 128 1.32 4.03 -20.32
C GLU A 128 1.47 5.55 -20.16
N GLY A 129 2.63 6.11 -20.38
CA GLY A 129 2.76 7.57 -20.20
C GLY A 129 4.13 8.17 -20.42
N GLY A 130 5.11 7.40 -20.87
CA GLY A 130 6.44 7.90 -21.20
C GLY A 130 7.27 8.44 -20.02
N LYS A 131 6.77 8.34 -18.80
CA LYS A 131 7.45 8.79 -17.59
C LYS A 131 7.10 7.88 -16.42
N THR A 132 7.89 6.84 -16.19
CA THR A 132 7.80 6.09 -14.95
C THR A 132 9.00 6.37 -14.07
N PRO A 133 8.84 7.08 -12.96
CA PRO A 133 9.96 7.39 -12.06
C PRO A 133 10.52 6.16 -11.35
N PHE A 134 9.88 5.02 -11.47
CA PHE A 134 10.21 3.80 -10.72
C PHE A 134 10.73 2.65 -11.58
N SER A 135 10.63 2.74 -12.90
CA SER A 135 11.03 1.65 -13.77
C SER A 135 12.28 2.03 -14.54
N SER A 136 13.38 1.32 -14.25
CA SER A 136 14.54 1.24 -15.13
C SER A 136 14.38 0.15 -16.20
N PHE A 137 13.27 -0.59 -16.16
CA PHE A 137 13.01 -1.64 -17.12
C PHE A 137 12.46 -1.03 -18.41
N PHE A 138 13.14 -1.33 -19.50
CA PHE A 138 12.74 -0.91 -20.84
C PHE A 138 13.02 -2.02 -21.83
N ASP A 139 11.96 -2.55 -22.45
CA ASP A 139 12.07 -3.39 -23.61
C ASP A 139 11.83 -2.57 -24.88
N TRP A 140 12.91 -2.29 -25.63
CA TRP A 140 12.85 -1.52 -26.86
C TRP A 140 11.98 -2.15 -27.96
N ARG A 141 11.69 -3.45 -27.87
CA ARG A 141 10.79 -4.17 -28.78
C ARG A 141 9.32 -4.00 -28.43
N GLY A 142 9.03 -3.48 -27.24
CA GLY A 142 7.66 -3.36 -26.75
C GLY A 142 6.94 -4.68 -26.48
N GLN A 143 7.68 -5.76 -26.31
CA GLN A 143 7.11 -7.11 -26.14
C GLN A 143 6.93 -7.48 -24.68
N VAL A 144 7.79 -6.99 -23.79
CA VAL A 144 7.80 -7.28 -22.37
C VAL A 144 7.66 -5.99 -21.58
N SER A 145 6.84 -6.03 -20.55
CA SER A 145 6.61 -4.91 -19.62
C SER A 145 6.79 -5.36 -18.19
N LEU A 146 6.72 -4.42 -17.24
CA LEU A 146 6.74 -4.75 -15.81
C LEU A 146 5.63 -5.75 -15.41
N ARG A 147 4.52 -5.78 -16.15
CA ARG A 147 3.38 -6.66 -15.89
C ARG A 147 3.65 -8.12 -16.28
N ASP A 148 4.66 -8.34 -17.11
CA ASP A 148 5.07 -9.68 -17.51
C ASP A 148 6.11 -10.29 -16.55
N LEU A 149 6.61 -9.49 -15.59
CA LEU A 149 7.58 -9.91 -14.60
C LEU A 149 6.88 -10.39 -13.30
N PRO A 150 7.57 -11.19 -12.48
CA PRO A 150 7.15 -11.41 -11.08
C PRO A 150 6.92 -10.09 -10.36
N ALA A 151 6.06 -10.08 -9.33
CA ALA A 151 5.70 -8.85 -8.61
C ALA A 151 6.93 -7.98 -8.28
N PRO A 152 7.13 -6.84 -8.94
CA PRO A 152 8.32 -6.01 -8.74
C PRO A 152 8.22 -5.14 -7.48
N TYR A 153 7.01 -5.00 -6.97
CA TYR A 153 6.66 -4.16 -5.84
C TYR A 153 5.44 -4.71 -5.12
N ILE A 154 5.49 -4.76 -3.81
CA ILE A 154 4.38 -5.16 -2.95
C ILE A 154 4.24 -4.11 -1.84
N CYS A 155 3.01 -3.70 -1.57
CA CYS A 155 2.65 -2.88 -0.45
C CYS A 155 2.03 -3.76 0.63
N ALA A 156 2.64 -3.79 1.82
CA ALA A 156 2.08 -4.43 3.00
C ALA A 156 1.41 -3.37 3.86
N ASN A 157 0.09 -3.34 3.86
CA ASN A 157 -0.70 -2.39 4.64
C ASN A 157 -1.12 -3.01 5.96
N PHE A 158 -0.75 -2.39 7.07
CA PHE A 158 -1.21 -2.75 8.40
C PHE A 158 -2.33 -1.79 8.81
N LEU A 159 -3.41 -2.35 9.32
CA LEU A 159 -4.61 -1.60 9.67
C LEU A 159 -4.69 -1.47 11.21
N PRO A 160 -4.38 -0.29 11.79
CA PRO A 160 -4.39 -0.09 13.24
C PRO A 160 -5.80 0.12 13.80
N GLN A 161 -6.81 0.14 12.95
CA GLN A 161 -8.23 0.26 13.31
C GLN A 161 -9.09 -0.54 12.34
N ASP A 162 -10.34 -0.77 12.71
CA ASP A 162 -11.32 -1.35 11.82
C ASP A 162 -11.56 -0.45 10.61
N VAL A 163 -11.39 -1.02 9.42
CA VAL A 163 -11.58 -0.31 8.16
C VAL A 163 -12.89 -0.76 7.53
N THR A 164 -13.76 0.20 7.28
CA THR A 164 -15.11 -0.02 6.75
C THR A 164 -15.37 0.89 5.54
N ARG A 165 -16.47 0.66 4.84
CA ARG A 165 -16.91 1.55 3.76
C ARG A 165 -17.08 3.00 4.23
N LEU A 166 -17.40 3.22 5.50
CA LEU A 166 -17.68 4.56 6.05
C LEU A 166 -16.43 5.36 6.40
N ASN A 167 -15.29 4.70 6.63
CA ASN A 167 -14.05 5.34 7.06
C ASN A 167 -12.91 5.21 6.03
N GLY A 168 -13.24 4.96 4.76
CA GLY A 168 -12.27 5.06 3.69
C GLY A 168 -11.54 3.76 3.35
N ALA A 169 -12.23 2.63 3.36
CA ALA A 169 -11.67 1.35 2.92
C ALA A 169 -11.04 1.42 1.53
N THR A 170 -9.86 0.81 1.39
CA THR A 170 -9.19 0.68 0.10
C THR A 170 -9.99 -0.23 -0.83
N ARG A 171 -10.22 0.23 -2.06
CA ARG A 171 -10.87 -0.56 -3.11
C ARG A 171 -9.83 -1.31 -3.92
N GLN A 172 -10.08 -2.59 -4.16
CA GLN A 172 -9.26 -3.44 -4.99
C GLN A 172 -10.11 -4.07 -6.08
N ILE A 173 -9.56 -4.24 -7.28
CA ILE A 173 -10.21 -4.99 -8.37
C ILE A 173 -9.43 -6.27 -8.56
N PRO A 174 -9.99 -7.43 -8.16
CA PRO A 174 -9.29 -8.70 -8.25
C PRO A 174 -8.85 -9.05 -9.67
N GLY A 175 -7.68 -9.66 -9.81
CA GLY A 175 -7.16 -10.17 -11.08
C GLY A 175 -6.67 -9.11 -12.06
N THR A 176 -6.48 -7.86 -11.60
CA THR A 176 -6.07 -6.76 -12.50
C THR A 176 -4.57 -6.43 -12.44
N GLN A 177 -3.80 -7.07 -11.57
CA GLN A 177 -2.38 -6.79 -11.36
C GLN A 177 -1.52 -6.90 -12.63
N ASN A 178 -1.90 -7.77 -13.57
CA ASN A 178 -1.22 -7.96 -14.86
C ASN A 178 -2.04 -7.41 -16.04
N SER A 179 -3.15 -6.73 -15.77
CA SER A 179 -4.04 -6.23 -16.82
C SER A 179 -3.41 -5.05 -17.57
N ARG A 180 -3.50 -5.08 -18.90
CA ARG A 180 -3.15 -3.97 -19.79
C ARG A 180 -4.39 -3.14 -20.16
N ALA A 181 -5.54 -3.48 -19.62
CA ALA A 181 -6.76 -2.70 -19.83
C ALA A 181 -6.64 -1.33 -19.16
N LYS A 182 -7.28 -0.35 -19.75
CA LYS A 182 -7.37 1.00 -19.17
C LYS A 182 -8.03 0.89 -17.79
N ILE A 183 -7.43 1.52 -16.79
CA ILE A 183 -8.01 1.60 -15.45
C ILE A 183 -9.37 2.31 -15.54
N PRO A 184 -10.44 1.69 -15.05
CA PRO A 184 -11.76 2.30 -15.10
C PRO A 184 -11.81 3.55 -14.22
N ASN A 185 -12.38 4.63 -14.74
CA ASN A 185 -12.70 5.79 -13.93
C ASN A 185 -14.06 5.54 -13.28
N LEU A 186 -14.06 4.79 -12.20
CA LEU A 186 -15.26 4.57 -11.41
C LEU A 186 -15.56 5.86 -10.64
N LYS A 187 -16.43 6.66 -11.19
CA LYS A 187 -17.19 7.62 -10.39
C LYS A 187 -18.16 6.79 -9.57
N GLU A 188 -18.30 7.17 -8.32
CA GLU A 188 -19.06 6.46 -7.30
C GLU A 188 -20.43 5.94 -7.74
N GLU A 189 -20.78 4.80 -7.20
CA GLU A 189 -22.15 4.38 -6.92
C GLU A 189 -22.38 4.34 -5.41
#